data_c97cf53ed38725589a6940b9f38d598a
#
_entry.id   c97cf53ed38725589a6940b9f38d598a
#
_cell.length_a   1.000
_cell.length_b   1.000
_cell.length_c   1.000
_cell.angle_alpha   90.00
_cell.angle_beta   90.00
_cell.angle_gamma   90.00
#
_symmetry.space_group_name_H-M   'P 1'
#
loop_
_entity.id
_entity.type
_entity.pdbx_description
1 polymer ?
#
loop_
_entity_poly.entity_id
_entity_poly.type
_entity_poly.pdbx_seq_one_letter_code
_entity_poly.pdbx_strand_id
1 'polypeptide(L)'
;MSQKVRLRRLRYNKTVRDLFEDTHLRPQDLIYPIFVCEGKNIKNEIKSMPGQYQVSVDRLPSLCNKLIELNIKSVILFGVPDKKDDDGKVAQDDNGIVQRAVKEIKKTNNEILVIVDVCHCQYTLHGHCGTIDKGDVDNDKTVTNLGLQAVSLARAGADVIAPSDMMDGRVNHIRNILDKNNFEKLPIFSYSVKYASAFYGPFRDAAENTPQHGDRKSYQMNYKNSLEAMREAETDINEGADALIVKPAMSYLCLLYTSPSPRDGT
;
A
#
# COMPACT_ATOMS: atom_id res chain seq x y z
N MET A 1 -6.13 56.28 -10.55
CA MET A 1 -5.69 55.38 -11.65
C MET A 1 -6.47 54.08 -11.53
N SER A 2 -7.09 53.63 -12.61
CA SER A 2 -7.79 52.32 -12.59
C SER A 2 -6.78 51.20 -12.65
N GLN A 3 -6.84 50.29 -11.68
CA GLN A 3 -5.99 49.09 -11.65
C GLN A 3 -6.31 48.19 -12.83
N LYS A 4 -5.39 48.08 -13.83
CA LYS A 4 -5.57 47.26 -15.03
C LYS A 4 -5.53 45.73 -14.70
N VAL A 5 -4.64 45.31 -13.79
CA VAL A 5 -4.51 43.93 -13.34
C VAL A 5 -5.34 43.69 -12.09
N ARG A 6 -6.33 42.82 -12.17
CA ARG A 6 -7.20 42.46 -11.05
C ARG A 6 -7.42 40.96 -11.04
N LEU A 7 -6.58 40.21 -10.34
CA LEU A 7 -6.65 38.73 -10.28
C LEU A 7 -7.97 38.22 -9.67
N ARG A 8 -8.65 39.05 -8.84
CA ARG A 8 -9.97 38.70 -8.28
C ARG A 8 -11.06 38.49 -9.33
N ARG A 9 -10.87 38.94 -10.59
CA ARG A 9 -11.85 38.75 -11.68
C ARG A 9 -12.11 37.26 -11.97
N LEU A 10 -11.09 36.41 -11.84
CA LEU A 10 -11.21 34.96 -12.09
C LEU A 10 -11.73 34.18 -10.87
N ARG A 11 -12.11 34.86 -9.79
CA ARG A 11 -12.60 34.21 -8.57
C ARG A 11 -13.93 34.78 -8.05
N TYR A 12 -14.56 35.69 -8.78
CA TYR A 12 -15.70 36.45 -8.25
C TYR A 12 -16.96 35.61 -8.03
N ASN A 13 -17.13 34.51 -8.77
CA ASN A 13 -18.21 33.55 -8.55
C ASN A 13 -17.72 32.09 -8.70
N LYS A 14 -18.58 31.13 -8.31
CA LYS A 14 -18.23 29.71 -8.31
C LYS A 14 -17.92 29.21 -9.72
N THR A 15 -18.77 29.50 -10.70
CA THR A 15 -18.63 28.98 -12.08
C THR A 15 -17.31 29.44 -12.72
N VAL A 16 -16.91 30.71 -12.47
CA VAL A 16 -15.60 31.18 -12.95
C VAL A 16 -14.47 30.46 -12.24
N ARG A 17 -14.56 30.22 -10.93
CA ARG A 17 -13.52 29.45 -10.22
C ARG A 17 -13.40 28.05 -10.76
N ASP A 18 -14.53 27.34 -10.92
CA ASP A 18 -14.59 25.98 -11.45
C ASP A 18 -13.96 25.88 -12.87
N LEU A 19 -14.11 26.92 -13.70
CA LEU A 19 -13.52 26.97 -15.04
C LEU A 19 -11.98 27.05 -15.03
N PHE A 20 -11.40 27.58 -13.96
CA PHE A 20 -9.96 27.80 -13.82
C PHE A 20 -9.32 26.87 -12.77
N GLU A 21 -10.02 25.79 -12.37
CA GLU A 21 -9.42 24.72 -11.58
C GLU A 21 -8.43 23.91 -12.45
N ASP A 22 -7.21 23.79 -11.99
CA ASP A 22 -6.14 22.98 -12.61
C ASP A 22 -5.88 21.67 -11.89
N THR A 23 -6.47 21.50 -10.69
CA THR A 23 -6.37 20.27 -9.90
C THR A 23 -7.77 19.68 -9.65
N HIS A 24 -7.99 18.45 -10.12
CA HIS A 24 -9.25 17.74 -9.95
C HIS A 24 -9.02 16.44 -9.19
N LEU A 25 -9.83 16.18 -8.16
CA LEU A 25 -9.88 14.88 -7.47
C LEU A 25 -11.12 14.12 -7.94
N ARG A 26 -10.91 12.98 -8.56
CA ARG A 26 -11.97 12.09 -9.05
C ARG A 26 -12.06 10.83 -8.19
N PRO A 27 -13.22 10.17 -8.08
CA PRO A 27 -13.32 8.87 -7.39
C PRO A 27 -12.33 7.81 -7.92
N GLN A 28 -12.01 7.86 -9.22
CA GLN A 28 -11.07 6.94 -9.85
C GLN A 28 -9.61 7.15 -9.41
N ASP A 29 -9.30 8.30 -8.82
CA ASP A 29 -7.96 8.59 -8.29
C ASP A 29 -7.78 7.98 -6.87
N LEU A 30 -8.86 7.43 -6.27
CA LEU A 30 -8.85 6.87 -4.94
C LEU A 30 -8.57 5.36 -4.96
N ILE A 31 -7.75 4.90 -4.00
CA ILE A 31 -7.52 3.48 -3.72
C ILE A 31 -8.14 3.18 -2.35
N TYR A 32 -9.16 2.32 -2.31
CA TYR A 32 -9.87 2.02 -1.07
C TYR A 32 -9.18 0.89 -0.29
N PRO A 33 -8.78 1.09 0.97
CA PRO A 33 -8.15 0.06 1.79
C PRO A 33 -9.20 -0.94 2.30
N ILE A 34 -8.90 -2.23 2.21
CA ILE A 34 -9.74 -3.31 2.73
C ILE A 34 -8.89 -4.17 3.67
N PHE A 35 -9.37 -4.36 4.90
CA PHE A 35 -8.79 -5.26 5.88
C PHE A 35 -9.57 -6.58 5.85
N VAL A 36 -8.92 -7.65 5.38
CA VAL A 36 -9.56 -8.95 5.16
C VAL A 36 -9.22 -9.90 6.30
N CYS A 37 -10.22 -10.38 7.02
CA CYS A 37 -10.06 -11.29 8.15
C CYS A 37 -10.65 -12.67 7.88
N GLU A 38 -10.26 -13.64 8.69
CA GLU A 38 -10.81 -15.00 8.66
C GLU A 38 -12.27 -15.04 9.11
N GLY A 39 -12.94 -16.16 8.80
CA GLY A 39 -14.32 -16.41 9.19
C GLY A 39 -15.32 -16.25 8.06
N LYS A 40 -16.58 -16.18 8.42
CA LYS A 40 -17.72 -16.07 7.50
C LYS A 40 -18.72 -15.04 8.02
N ASN A 41 -19.19 -14.17 7.12
CA ASN A 41 -20.14 -13.10 7.42
C ASN A 41 -19.63 -12.10 8.48
N ILE A 42 -18.31 -11.91 8.57
CA ILE A 42 -17.66 -11.01 9.53
C ILE A 42 -17.66 -9.57 8.99
N LYS A 43 -18.01 -8.63 9.88
CA LYS A 43 -17.88 -7.18 9.67
C LYS A 43 -17.60 -6.55 11.03
N ASN A 44 -16.32 -6.49 11.41
CA ASN A 44 -15.88 -5.93 12.69
C ASN A 44 -15.48 -4.47 12.51
N GLU A 45 -16.06 -3.58 13.29
CA GLU A 45 -15.71 -2.16 13.25
C GLU A 45 -14.28 -1.94 13.78
N ILE A 46 -13.50 -1.16 13.03
CA ILE A 46 -12.17 -0.71 13.45
C ILE A 46 -12.36 0.58 14.25
N LYS A 47 -12.31 0.47 15.58
CA LYS A 47 -12.64 1.57 16.51
C LYS A 47 -11.82 2.84 16.27
N SER A 48 -10.57 2.71 15.89
CA SER A 48 -9.66 3.84 15.59
C SER A 48 -9.85 4.42 14.19
N MET A 49 -10.69 3.78 13.33
CA MET A 49 -11.02 4.23 11.98
C MET A 49 -12.54 4.19 11.77
N PRO A 50 -13.31 5.18 12.28
CA PRO A 50 -14.77 5.18 12.21
C PRO A 50 -15.28 4.99 10.78
N GLY A 51 -16.24 4.06 10.59
CA GLY A 51 -16.78 3.70 9.29
C GLY A 51 -15.94 2.71 8.49
N GLN A 52 -14.80 2.27 9.00
CA GLN A 52 -13.99 1.20 8.41
C GLN A 52 -14.15 -0.11 9.19
N TYR A 53 -13.99 -1.22 8.47
CA TYR A 53 -14.28 -2.55 9.02
C TYR A 53 -13.23 -3.56 8.57
N GLN A 54 -12.92 -4.52 9.42
CA GLN A 54 -12.36 -5.79 8.99
C GLN A 54 -13.52 -6.64 8.44
N VAL A 55 -13.34 -7.24 7.29
CA VAL A 55 -14.40 -8.01 6.61
C VAL A 55 -13.90 -9.39 6.19
N SER A 56 -14.77 -10.40 6.27
CA SER A 56 -14.46 -11.73 5.75
C SER A 56 -14.56 -11.77 4.22
N VAL A 57 -13.90 -12.77 3.61
CA VAL A 57 -13.80 -12.92 2.14
C VAL A 57 -15.18 -12.95 1.45
N ASP A 58 -16.16 -13.61 2.04
CA ASP A 58 -17.52 -13.71 1.49
C ASP A 58 -18.29 -12.37 1.40
N ARG A 59 -17.81 -11.32 2.07
CA ARG A 59 -18.39 -9.97 1.99
C ARG A 59 -17.77 -9.08 0.92
N LEU A 60 -16.66 -9.48 0.35
CA LEU A 60 -15.93 -8.69 -0.65
C LEU A 60 -16.76 -8.39 -1.90
N PRO A 61 -17.53 -9.33 -2.49
CA PRO A 61 -18.35 -9.05 -3.66
C PRO A 61 -19.32 -7.89 -3.45
N SER A 62 -20.04 -7.89 -2.33
CA SER A 62 -20.99 -6.81 -2.01
C SER A 62 -20.29 -5.46 -1.76
N LEU A 63 -19.10 -5.47 -1.13
CA LEU A 63 -18.31 -4.27 -0.91
C LEU A 63 -17.80 -3.71 -2.24
N CYS A 64 -17.25 -4.55 -3.11
CA CYS A 64 -16.75 -4.14 -4.42
C CYS A 64 -17.85 -3.54 -5.29
N ASN A 65 -19.06 -4.12 -5.30
CA ASN A 65 -20.19 -3.55 -6.03
C ASN A 65 -20.52 -2.12 -5.57
N LYS A 66 -20.52 -1.87 -4.26
CA LYS A 66 -20.74 -0.52 -3.71
C LYS A 66 -19.64 0.46 -4.12
N LEU A 67 -18.39 0.03 -4.16
CA LEU A 67 -17.27 0.86 -4.59
C LEU A 67 -17.40 1.24 -6.07
N ILE A 68 -17.82 0.31 -6.92
CA ILE A 68 -18.09 0.57 -8.35
C ILE A 68 -19.22 1.58 -8.53
N GLU A 69 -20.33 1.45 -7.79
CA GLU A 69 -21.42 2.44 -7.80
C GLU A 69 -20.93 3.85 -7.45
N LEU A 70 -19.90 3.96 -6.60
CA LEU A 70 -19.22 5.21 -6.24
C LEU A 70 -18.12 5.62 -7.23
N ASN A 71 -17.91 4.88 -8.33
CA ASN A 71 -16.80 5.03 -9.27
C ASN A 71 -15.40 4.87 -8.64
N ILE A 72 -15.27 4.19 -7.51
CA ILE A 72 -13.98 3.80 -6.91
C ILE A 72 -13.65 2.40 -7.44
N LYS A 73 -12.67 2.31 -8.33
CA LYS A 73 -12.34 1.06 -9.02
C LYS A 73 -11.00 0.43 -8.59
N SER A 74 -10.36 0.97 -7.57
CA SER A 74 -9.10 0.46 -7.06
C SER A 74 -9.20 0.17 -5.57
N VAL A 75 -8.73 -1.01 -5.17
CA VAL A 75 -8.66 -1.42 -3.77
C VAL A 75 -7.25 -1.86 -3.42
N ILE A 76 -6.85 -1.68 -2.15
CA ILE A 76 -5.63 -2.28 -1.61
C ILE A 76 -5.99 -3.20 -0.45
N LEU A 77 -5.51 -4.45 -0.49
CA LEU A 77 -5.83 -5.48 0.47
C LEU A 77 -4.76 -5.60 1.56
N PHE A 78 -5.20 -5.64 2.79
CA PHE A 78 -4.40 -5.94 3.99
C PHE A 78 -4.97 -7.18 4.67
N GLY A 79 -4.15 -8.21 4.89
CA GLY A 79 -4.58 -9.44 5.54
C GLY A 79 -4.59 -9.30 7.08
N VAL A 80 -5.59 -9.90 7.71
CA VAL A 80 -5.65 -10.10 9.16
C VAL A 80 -5.83 -11.61 9.40
N PRO A 81 -4.72 -12.39 9.32
CA PRO A 81 -4.77 -13.84 9.45
C PRO A 81 -4.90 -14.26 10.90
N ASP A 82 -5.60 -15.38 11.16
CA ASP A 82 -5.68 -16.00 12.50
C ASP A 82 -4.36 -16.70 12.87
N LYS A 83 -3.61 -17.17 11.86
CA LYS A 83 -2.32 -17.87 12.06
C LYS A 83 -1.18 -16.94 11.69
N LYS A 84 -0.22 -16.84 12.59
CA LYS A 84 1.03 -16.09 12.40
C LYS A 84 2.20 -16.99 12.78
N ASP A 85 3.37 -16.71 12.22
CA ASP A 85 4.63 -17.38 12.57
C ASP A 85 5.76 -16.34 12.81
N ASP A 86 6.96 -16.81 13.16
CA ASP A 86 8.07 -15.90 13.45
C ASP A 86 8.71 -15.31 12.19
N ASP A 87 8.57 -15.95 11.04
CA ASP A 87 9.19 -15.55 9.78
C ASP A 87 8.22 -14.88 8.79
N GLY A 88 6.91 -14.86 9.10
CA GLY A 88 5.87 -14.37 8.20
C GLY A 88 5.60 -15.29 7.00
N LYS A 89 6.02 -16.56 7.06
CA LYS A 89 5.89 -17.53 5.93
C LYS A 89 4.45 -17.87 5.60
N VAL A 90 3.53 -17.74 6.54
CA VAL A 90 2.08 -17.89 6.28
C VAL A 90 1.58 -16.93 5.19
N ALA A 91 2.28 -15.82 4.95
CA ALA A 91 1.96 -14.90 3.86
C ALA A 91 2.18 -15.48 2.45
N GLN A 92 2.95 -16.57 2.34
CA GLN A 92 3.31 -17.23 1.09
C GLN A 92 2.32 -18.33 0.68
N ASP A 93 1.36 -18.65 1.56
CA ASP A 93 0.37 -19.72 1.31
C ASP A 93 -0.56 -19.32 0.15
N ASP A 94 -0.61 -20.13 -0.91
CA ASP A 94 -1.51 -19.93 -2.06
C ASP A 94 -3.01 -19.95 -1.68
N ASN A 95 -3.34 -20.41 -0.47
CA ASN A 95 -4.67 -20.36 0.15
C ASN A 95 -4.74 -19.39 1.34
N GLY A 96 -3.76 -18.53 1.49
CA GLY A 96 -3.75 -17.46 2.50
C GLY A 96 -4.94 -16.52 2.38
N ILE A 97 -5.18 -15.74 3.44
CA ILE A 97 -6.36 -14.88 3.52
C ILE A 97 -6.43 -13.86 2.38
N VAL A 98 -5.31 -13.24 2.00
CA VAL A 98 -5.27 -12.26 0.90
C VAL A 98 -5.38 -12.94 -0.45
N GLN A 99 -4.72 -14.09 -0.66
CA GLN A 99 -4.82 -14.88 -1.88
C GLN A 99 -6.27 -15.31 -2.15
N ARG A 100 -7.01 -15.74 -1.12
CA ARG A 100 -8.45 -16.06 -1.23
C ARG A 100 -9.28 -14.82 -1.53
N ALA A 101 -8.96 -13.68 -0.90
CA ALA A 101 -9.64 -12.42 -1.17
C ALA A 101 -9.46 -11.96 -2.62
N VAL A 102 -8.22 -12.01 -3.15
CA VAL A 102 -7.94 -11.70 -4.56
C VAL A 102 -8.76 -12.60 -5.49
N LYS A 103 -8.70 -13.93 -5.29
CA LYS A 103 -9.45 -14.90 -6.09
C LYS A 103 -10.96 -14.61 -6.07
N GLU A 104 -11.53 -14.27 -4.91
CA GLU A 104 -12.96 -13.98 -4.79
C GLU A 104 -13.36 -12.69 -5.48
N ILE A 105 -12.57 -11.60 -5.35
CA ILE A 105 -12.82 -10.35 -6.06
C ILE A 105 -12.75 -10.59 -7.57
N LYS A 106 -11.68 -11.22 -8.06
CA LYS A 106 -11.47 -11.47 -9.50
C LYS A 106 -12.53 -12.37 -10.12
N LYS A 107 -13.06 -13.33 -9.35
CA LYS A 107 -14.16 -14.20 -9.78
C LYS A 107 -15.47 -13.44 -9.95
N THR A 108 -15.74 -12.48 -9.08
CA THR A 108 -17.05 -11.80 -9.00
C THR A 108 -17.06 -10.45 -9.70
N ASN A 109 -15.89 -9.82 -9.89
CA ASN A 109 -15.82 -8.48 -10.42
C ASN A 109 -14.48 -8.15 -11.10
N ASN A 110 -14.48 -8.10 -12.43
CA ASN A 110 -13.31 -7.81 -13.24
C ASN A 110 -13.02 -6.29 -13.39
N GLU A 111 -13.92 -5.42 -12.93
CA GLU A 111 -13.71 -3.96 -13.03
C GLU A 111 -12.87 -3.40 -11.89
N ILE A 112 -12.64 -4.16 -10.83
CA ILE A 112 -11.83 -3.74 -9.68
C ILE A 112 -10.36 -4.08 -9.92
N LEU A 113 -9.51 -3.06 -9.84
CA LEU A 113 -8.07 -3.19 -9.74
C LEU A 113 -7.70 -3.61 -8.32
N VAL A 114 -7.10 -4.78 -8.17
CA VAL A 114 -6.71 -5.34 -6.87
C VAL A 114 -5.23 -5.15 -6.63
N ILE A 115 -4.90 -4.20 -5.75
CA ILE A 115 -3.55 -3.97 -5.23
C ILE A 115 -3.37 -4.81 -3.97
N VAL A 116 -2.22 -5.41 -3.78
CA VAL A 116 -1.93 -6.20 -2.58
C VAL A 116 -0.70 -5.67 -1.84
N ASP A 117 -0.86 -5.45 -0.54
CA ASP A 117 0.26 -5.12 0.34
C ASP A 117 1.19 -6.31 0.48
N VAL A 118 2.51 -6.10 0.30
CA VAL A 118 3.54 -7.12 0.52
C VAL A 118 4.37 -6.68 1.72
N CYS A 119 4.13 -7.33 2.85
CA CYS A 119 4.79 -7.07 4.12
C CYS A 119 4.51 -8.22 5.09
N HIS A 120 5.44 -8.52 5.98
CA HIS A 120 5.26 -9.60 6.96
C HIS A 120 4.63 -9.13 8.29
N CYS A 121 4.50 -7.83 8.56
CA CYS A 121 4.05 -7.37 9.88
C CYS A 121 2.66 -7.86 10.31
N GLN A 122 1.79 -8.21 9.37
CA GLN A 122 0.48 -8.81 9.65
C GLN A 122 0.58 -10.31 9.94
N TYR A 123 1.65 -10.96 9.51
CA TYR A 123 1.85 -12.41 9.50
C TYR A 123 2.87 -12.89 10.53
N THR A 124 3.63 -11.96 11.14
CA THR A 124 4.60 -12.30 12.19
C THR A 124 3.98 -12.19 13.58
N LEU A 125 4.34 -13.11 14.47
CA LEU A 125 3.92 -13.09 15.88
C LEU A 125 4.39 -11.82 16.60
N HIS A 126 5.59 -11.35 16.30
CA HIS A 126 6.19 -10.15 16.90
C HIS A 126 5.77 -8.82 16.26
N GLY A 127 5.04 -8.83 15.13
CA GLY A 127 4.53 -7.63 14.47
C GLY A 127 5.57 -6.80 13.71
N HIS A 128 6.82 -7.24 13.55
CA HIS A 128 7.80 -6.59 12.67
C HIS A 128 7.62 -6.98 11.22
N CYS A 129 8.16 -6.16 10.30
CA CYS A 129 7.97 -6.31 8.84
C CYS A 129 8.82 -7.41 8.20
N GLY A 130 9.58 -8.18 8.97
CA GLY A 130 10.42 -9.26 8.46
C GLY A 130 10.88 -10.22 9.53
N THR A 131 11.69 -11.19 9.13
CA THR A 131 12.33 -12.17 10.02
C THR A 131 13.27 -11.50 11.00
N ILE A 132 13.19 -11.81 12.29
CA ILE A 132 14.11 -11.29 13.30
C ILE A 132 15.32 -12.23 13.45
N ASP A 133 16.53 -11.67 13.41
CA ASP A 133 17.77 -12.31 13.80
C ASP A 133 18.54 -11.39 14.75
N LYS A 134 19.06 -11.93 15.86
CA LYS A 134 19.85 -11.19 16.88
C LYS A 134 19.21 -9.89 17.37
N GLY A 135 17.87 -9.82 17.40
CA GLY A 135 17.11 -8.70 17.94
C GLY A 135 16.79 -7.59 16.95
N ASP A 136 17.13 -7.72 15.68
CA ASP A 136 16.73 -6.80 14.60
C ASP A 136 16.20 -7.59 13.40
N VAL A 137 15.61 -6.90 12.42
CA VAL A 137 15.10 -7.52 11.18
C VAL A 137 16.27 -7.89 10.27
N ASP A 138 16.36 -9.16 9.90
CA ASP A 138 17.30 -9.65 8.88
C ASP A 138 16.78 -9.25 7.50
N ASN A 139 17.44 -8.29 6.87
CA ASN A 139 17.08 -7.75 5.57
C ASN A 139 16.99 -8.83 4.49
N ASP A 140 18.04 -9.61 4.29
CA ASP A 140 18.19 -10.50 3.13
C ASP A 140 17.26 -11.72 3.19
N LYS A 141 17.07 -12.28 4.39
CA LYS A 141 16.07 -13.33 4.60
C LYS A 141 14.66 -12.80 4.38
N THR A 142 14.39 -11.58 4.85
CA THR A 142 13.08 -10.93 4.66
C THR A 142 12.80 -10.69 3.19
N VAL A 143 13.74 -10.12 2.44
CA VAL A 143 13.63 -9.87 1.00
C VAL A 143 13.32 -11.15 0.23
N THR A 144 14.01 -12.27 0.58
CA THR A 144 13.73 -13.57 -0.03
C THR A 144 12.28 -14.02 0.20
N ASN A 145 11.79 -13.90 1.43
CA ASN A 145 10.43 -14.29 1.80
C ASN A 145 9.36 -13.38 1.17
N LEU A 146 9.63 -12.07 1.05
CA LEU A 146 8.74 -11.10 0.37
C LEU A 146 8.59 -11.44 -1.13
N GLY A 147 9.66 -11.87 -1.78
CA GLY A 147 9.60 -12.33 -3.17
C GLY A 147 8.66 -13.53 -3.35
N LEU A 148 8.70 -14.52 -2.44
CA LEU A 148 7.80 -15.66 -2.47
C LEU A 148 6.34 -15.26 -2.21
N GLN A 149 6.10 -14.34 -1.26
CA GLN A 149 4.78 -13.77 -1.02
C GLN A 149 4.23 -13.07 -2.28
N ALA A 150 5.05 -12.23 -2.94
CA ALA A 150 4.66 -11.53 -4.15
C ALA A 150 4.25 -12.48 -5.28
N VAL A 151 5.00 -13.58 -5.50
CA VAL A 151 4.65 -14.61 -6.49
C VAL A 151 3.35 -15.33 -6.14
N SER A 152 3.12 -15.67 -4.87
CA SER A 152 1.86 -16.29 -4.43
C SER A 152 0.66 -15.38 -4.69
N LEU A 153 0.78 -14.09 -4.40
CA LEU A 153 -0.26 -13.08 -4.65
C LEU A 153 -0.50 -12.86 -6.15
N ALA A 154 0.57 -12.84 -6.96
CA ALA A 154 0.47 -12.77 -8.43
C ALA A 154 -0.27 -13.98 -9.00
N ARG A 155 0.03 -15.20 -8.53
CA ARG A 155 -0.71 -16.44 -8.90
C ARG A 155 -2.18 -16.37 -8.51
N ALA A 156 -2.51 -15.69 -7.42
CA ALA A 156 -3.90 -15.49 -7.00
C ALA A 156 -4.67 -14.54 -7.92
N GLY A 157 -3.98 -13.75 -8.77
CA GLY A 157 -4.56 -12.81 -9.73
C GLY A 157 -4.54 -11.35 -9.26
N ALA A 158 -3.62 -10.96 -8.37
CA ALA A 158 -3.40 -9.55 -8.05
C ALA A 158 -3.01 -8.75 -9.30
N ASP A 159 -3.50 -7.51 -9.41
CA ASP A 159 -3.18 -6.61 -10.52
C ASP A 159 -1.96 -5.73 -10.26
N VAL A 160 -1.60 -5.52 -8.98
CA VAL A 160 -0.45 -4.72 -8.56
C VAL A 160 0.14 -5.29 -7.27
N ILE A 161 1.46 -5.33 -7.19
CA ILE A 161 2.21 -5.68 -5.98
C ILE A 161 2.70 -4.40 -5.30
N ALA A 162 2.42 -4.23 -4.00
CA ALA A 162 2.79 -3.02 -3.26
C ALA A 162 3.65 -3.33 -2.02
N PRO A 163 4.98 -3.47 -2.18
CA PRO A 163 5.88 -3.75 -1.08
C PRO A 163 5.95 -2.57 -0.10
N SER A 164 5.68 -2.84 1.19
CA SER A 164 5.60 -1.83 2.24
C SER A 164 6.51 -2.09 3.44
N ASP A 165 7.42 -3.02 3.31
CA ASP A 165 8.29 -3.55 4.36
C ASP A 165 9.48 -2.64 4.69
N MET A 166 10.03 -1.89 3.72
CA MET A 166 11.21 -1.01 3.80
C MET A 166 12.55 -1.75 3.90
N MET A 167 12.65 -2.96 3.34
CA MET A 167 13.94 -3.66 3.23
C MET A 167 14.73 -3.19 2.02
N ASP A 168 16.06 -3.14 2.14
CA ASP A 168 16.95 -2.76 1.04
C ASP A 168 16.94 -3.82 -0.07
N GLY A 169 16.85 -3.39 -1.33
CA GLY A 169 16.89 -4.27 -2.51
C GLY A 169 15.60 -5.07 -2.77
N ARG A 170 14.52 -4.79 -2.03
CA ARG A 170 13.26 -5.53 -2.12
C ARG A 170 12.56 -5.41 -3.48
N VAL A 171 12.59 -4.21 -4.07
CA VAL A 171 11.91 -3.97 -5.36
C VAL A 171 12.60 -4.74 -6.46
N ASN A 172 13.93 -4.68 -6.53
CA ASN A 172 14.73 -5.45 -7.48
C ASN A 172 14.48 -6.96 -7.32
N HIS A 173 14.49 -7.47 -6.09
CA HIS A 173 14.27 -8.90 -5.85
C HIS A 173 12.87 -9.32 -6.28
N ILE A 174 11.82 -8.56 -5.90
CA ILE A 174 10.42 -8.83 -6.28
C ILE A 174 10.28 -8.78 -7.80
N ARG A 175 10.82 -7.76 -8.48
CA ARG A 175 10.76 -7.67 -9.94
C ARG A 175 11.38 -8.89 -10.61
N ASN A 176 12.60 -9.24 -10.20
CA ASN A 176 13.32 -10.39 -10.77
C ASN A 176 12.59 -11.73 -10.57
N ILE A 177 11.98 -11.96 -9.40
CA ILE A 177 11.28 -13.22 -9.14
C ILE A 177 9.92 -13.25 -9.85
N LEU A 178 9.23 -12.14 -9.99
CA LEU A 178 8.00 -12.02 -10.77
C LEU A 178 8.28 -12.32 -12.24
N ASP A 179 9.31 -11.76 -12.84
CA ASP A 179 9.70 -11.98 -14.24
C ASP A 179 10.05 -13.44 -14.49
N LYS A 180 10.81 -14.07 -13.59
CA LYS A 180 11.14 -15.52 -13.66
C LYS A 180 9.91 -16.42 -13.57
N ASN A 181 8.79 -15.93 -13.06
CA ASN A 181 7.53 -16.66 -12.95
C ASN A 181 6.49 -16.24 -13.99
N ASN A 182 6.88 -15.53 -15.06
CA ASN A 182 6.05 -15.04 -16.17
C ASN A 182 5.03 -13.97 -15.75
N PHE A 183 5.42 -13.07 -14.81
CA PHE A 183 4.63 -11.93 -14.36
C PHE A 183 5.31 -10.59 -14.72
N GLU A 184 5.96 -10.49 -15.88
CA GLU A 184 6.70 -9.30 -16.33
C GLU A 184 5.80 -8.06 -16.46
N LYS A 185 4.50 -8.27 -16.69
CA LYS A 185 3.51 -7.18 -16.86
C LYS A 185 2.86 -6.72 -15.55
N LEU A 186 3.20 -7.36 -14.43
CA LEU A 186 2.59 -7.04 -13.14
C LEU A 186 3.29 -5.82 -12.52
N PRO A 187 2.61 -4.67 -12.33
CA PRO A 187 3.21 -3.47 -11.79
C PRO A 187 3.61 -3.61 -10.31
N ILE A 188 4.65 -2.87 -9.93
CA ILE A 188 5.11 -2.72 -8.55
C ILE A 188 4.89 -1.26 -8.10
N PHE A 189 4.02 -1.06 -7.10
CA PHE A 189 3.81 0.23 -6.43
C PHE A 189 4.54 0.21 -5.10
N SER A 190 5.77 0.74 -5.07
CA SER A 190 6.60 0.65 -3.88
C SER A 190 6.30 1.75 -2.86
N TYR A 191 6.20 1.35 -1.58
CA TYR A 191 6.23 2.31 -0.47
C TYR A 191 7.66 2.82 -0.25
N SER A 192 8.16 3.56 -1.22
CA SER A 192 9.56 4.01 -1.28
C SER A 192 9.90 4.99 -0.18
N VAL A 193 8.96 5.87 0.19
CA VAL A 193 9.16 6.86 1.23
C VAL A 193 8.20 6.60 2.38
N LYS A 194 8.63 5.76 3.32
CA LYS A 194 7.81 5.39 4.48
C LYS A 194 8.51 5.72 5.79
N TYR A 195 8.07 6.80 6.42
CA TYR A 195 8.63 7.28 7.67
C TYR A 195 8.14 6.49 8.89
N ALA A 196 8.99 6.33 9.90
CA ALA A 196 8.55 5.93 11.23
C ALA A 196 7.63 7.02 11.80
N SER A 197 6.36 6.68 12.08
CA SER A 197 5.33 7.67 12.41
C SER A 197 4.33 7.18 13.44
N ALA A 198 3.91 8.10 14.32
CA ALA A 198 2.79 7.88 15.25
C ALA A 198 1.44 7.84 14.52
N PHE A 199 1.32 8.40 13.31
CA PHE A 199 0.10 8.36 12.50
C PHE A 199 -0.33 6.95 12.07
N TYR A 200 0.51 5.94 12.27
CA TYR A 200 0.15 4.54 11.98
C TYR A 200 -0.66 3.86 13.09
N GLY A 201 -1.00 4.54 14.18
CA GLY A 201 -1.82 3.98 15.25
C GLY A 201 -3.09 3.31 14.72
N PRO A 202 -3.97 4.02 14.01
CA PRO A 202 -5.19 3.44 13.46
C PRO A 202 -4.96 2.25 12.52
N PHE A 203 -3.92 2.32 11.68
CA PHE A 203 -3.56 1.21 10.80
C PHE A 203 -3.10 -0.03 11.59
N ARG A 204 -2.32 0.17 12.67
CA ARG A 204 -1.86 -0.94 13.51
C ARG A 204 -3.02 -1.66 14.19
N ASP A 205 -4.02 -0.90 14.65
CA ASP A 205 -5.25 -1.47 15.19
C ASP A 205 -6.02 -2.26 14.12
N ALA A 206 -6.16 -1.69 12.93
CA ALA A 206 -6.90 -2.29 11.82
C ALA A 206 -6.27 -3.60 11.31
N ALA A 207 -4.94 -3.65 11.24
CA ALA A 207 -4.17 -4.79 10.71
C ALA A 207 -3.65 -5.73 11.82
N GLU A 208 -3.91 -5.45 13.10
CA GLU A 208 -3.47 -6.24 14.26
C GLU A 208 -1.97 -6.54 14.24
N ASN A 209 -1.16 -5.52 13.91
CA ASN A 209 0.28 -5.67 13.65
C ASN A 209 1.16 -4.73 14.50
N THR A 210 0.72 -4.37 15.68
CA THR A 210 1.52 -3.58 16.62
C THR A 210 2.76 -4.39 17.04
N PRO A 211 3.98 -3.82 16.92
CA PRO A 211 5.19 -4.50 17.39
C PRO A 211 5.08 -4.84 18.87
N GLN A 212 5.39 -6.10 19.23
CA GLN A 212 5.39 -6.55 20.63
C GLN A 212 6.61 -6.07 21.40
N HIS A 213 7.72 -5.83 20.68
CA HIS A 213 8.98 -5.36 21.28
C HIS A 213 9.62 -4.30 20.37
N GLY A 214 10.31 -3.32 20.95
CA GLY A 214 11.02 -2.29 20.22
C GLY A 214 10.11 -1.38 19.39
N ASP A 215 10.65 -0.91 18.28
CA ASP A 215 9.92 -0.09 17.29
C ASP A 215 10.42 -0.44 15.86
N ARG A 216 9.96 0.30 14.85
CA ARG A 216 10.31 0.03 13.44
C ARG A 216 11.34 1.03 12.88
N LYS A 217 12.05 1.77 13.75
CA LYS A 217 12.96 2.85 13.31
C LYS A 217 14.27 2.33 12.70
N SER A 218 14.60 1.06 12.90
CA SER A 218 15.78 0.45 12.28
C SER A 218 15.62 0.27 10.76
N TYR A 219 14.38 0.22 10.25
CA TYR A 219 14.09 0.05 8.83
C TYR A 219 13.07 1.06 8.25
N GLN A 220 12.23 1.70 9.04
CA GLN A 220 11.42 2.84 8.57
C GLN A 220 12.21 4.13 8.67
N MET A 221 12.07 4.99 7.67
CA MET A 221 12.86 6.20 7.52
C MET A 221 12.73 7.17 8.71
N ASN A 222 13.80 7.85 9.00
CA ASN A 222 13.81 8.92 10.00
C ASN A 222 13.21 10.20 9.40
N TYR A 223 12.10 10.70 9.98
CA TYR A 223 11.43 11.93 9.55
C TYR A 223 12.30 13.19 9.63
N LYS A 224 13.46 13.14 10.28
CA LYS A 224 14.42 14.25 10.37
C LYS A 224 15.41 14.28 9.21
N ASN A 225 15.35 13.31 8.29
CA ASN A 225 16.26 13.18 7.16
C ASN A 225 15.50 13.24 5.82
N SER A 226 15.32 14.45 5.27
CA SER A 226 14.59 14.64 4.01
C SER A 226 15.38 14.19 2.78
N LEU A 227 16.70 14.21 2.82
CA LEU A 227 17.55 13.81 1.69
C LEU A 227 17.54 12.29 1.46
N GLU A 228 17.32 11.52 2.50
CA GLU A 228 17.15 10.06 2.41
C GLU A 228 15.95 9.69 1.56
N ALA A 229 14.85 10.44 1.69
CA ALA A 229 13.62 10.20 0.93
C ALA A 229 13.83 10.23 -0.59
N MET A 230 14.65 11.15 -1.07
CA MET A 230 14.97 11.26 -2.49
C MET A 230 15.80 10.05 -2.96
N ARG A 231 16.78 9.63 -2.16
CA ARG A 231 17.61 8.47 -2.46
C ARG A 231 16.81 7.17 -2.47
N GLU A 232 15.91 6.98 -1.50
CA GLU A 232 15.00 5.83 -1.46
C GLU A 232 14.11 5.78 -2.71
N ALA A 233 13.51 6.93 -3.07
CA ALA A 233 12.68 7.03 -4.27
C ALA A 233 13.47 6.69 -5.55
N GLU A 234 14.65 7.26 -5.73
CA GLU A 234 15.54 6.99 -6.88
C GLU A 234 15.98 5.52 -6.91
N THR A 235 16.31 4.96 -5.75
CA THR A 235 16.72 3.55 -5.64
C THR A 235 15.59 2.62 -6.09
N ASP A 236 14.38 2.80 -5.57
CA ASP A 236 13.23 1.97 -5.94
C ASP A 236 12.86 2.09 -7.44
N ILE A 237 12.99 3.30 -8.04
CA ILE A 237 12.82 3.48 -9.50
C ILE A 237 13.86 2.66 -10.27
N ASN A 238 15.14 2.77 -9.89
CA ASN A 238 16.24 2.04 -10.54
C ASN A 238 16.10 0.51 -10.36
N GLU A 239 15.47 0.07 -9.28
CA GLU A 239 15.15 -1.33 -9.00
C GLU A 239 13.93 -1.85 -9.76
N GLY A 240 13.15 -0.97 -10.40
CA GLY A 240 12.01 -1.35 -11.25
C GLY A 240 10.64 -1.11 -10.63
N ALA A 241 10.50 -0.16 -9.72
CA ALA A 241 9.19 0.31 -9.29
C ALA A 241 8.48 1.10 -10.39
N ASP A 242 7.20 0.79 -10.64
CA ASP A 242 6.36 1.47 -11.63
C ASP A 242 5.64 2.71 -11.06
N ALA A 243 5.45 2.74 -9.74
CA ALA A 243 4.93 3.89 -9.01
C ALA A 243 5.49 3.92 -7.58
N LEU A 244 5.55 5.13 -7.02
CA LEU A 244 6.05 5.39 -5.67
C LEU A 244 4.91 5.79 -4.73
N ILE A 245 4.97 5.33 -3.49
CA ILE A 245 4.02 5.68 -2.42
C ILE A 245 4.78 6.39 -1.30
N VAL A 246 4.32 7.58 -0.94
CA VAL A 246 4.79 8.33 0.24
C VAL A 246 3.86 8.06 1.41
N LYS A 247 4.40 7.62 2.56
CA LYS A 247 3.60 7.29 3.75
C LYS A 247 4.25 7.75 5.06
N PRO A 248 3.53 8.49 5.91
CA PRO A 248 2.23 9.11 5.67
C PRO A 248 2.36 10.36 4.78
N ALA A 249 1.46 10.54 3.80
CA ALA A 249 1.61 11.62 2.82
C ALA A 249 1.29 13.01 3.39
N MET A 250 0.22 13.14 4.20
CA MET A 250 -0.28 14.45 4.67
C MET A 250 0.76 15.30 5.39
N SER A 251 1.69 14.69 6.13
CA SER A 251 2.75 15.40 6.84
C SER A 251 3.97 15.71 5.98
N TYR A 252 4.02 15.18 4.75
CA TYR A 252 5.19 15.23 3.88
C TYR A 252 4.82 15.58 2.43
N LEU A 253 3.84 16.47 2.24
CA LEU A 253 3.36 16.90 0.91
C LEU A 253 4.47 17.54 0.06
N CYS A 254 5.48 18.15 0.70
CA CYS A 254 6.65 18.67 -0.01
C CYS A 254 7.41 17.59 -0.80
N LEU A 255 7.43 16.35 -0.30
CA LEU A 255 8.09 15.24 -0.98
C LEU A 255 7.31 14.78 -2.21
N LEU A 256 5.99 14.85 -2.18
CA LEU A 256 5.16 14.54 -3.35
C LEU A 256 5.42 15.47 -4.53
N TYR A 257 5.81 16.72 -4.23
CA TYR A 257 6.16 17.72 -5.23
C TYR A 257 7.61 17.60 -5.74
N THR A 258 8.53 17.15 -4.89
CA THR A 258 9.97 17.14 -5.20
C THR A 258 10.53 15.76 -5.50
N SER A 259 9.78 14.68 -5.16
CA SER A 259 10.23 13.31 -5.43
C SER A 259 10.18 13.00 -6.93
N PRO A 260 11.19 12.32 -7.47
CA PRO A 260 11.13 11.82 -8.83
C PRO A 260 9.94 10.86 -8.97
N SER A 261 9.33 10.86 -10.15
CA SER A 261 8.26 9.93 -10.50
C SER A 261 8.72 9.07 -11.69
N PRO A 262 8.36 7.79 -11.76
CA PRO A 262 8.61 6.98 -12.96
C PRO A 262 7.99 7.58 -14.23
N ARG A 263 7.01 8.49 -14.09
CA ARG A 263 6.39 9.24 -15.21
C ARG A 263 7.15 10.50 -15.60
N ASP A 264 8.06 10.99 -14.74
CA ASP A 264 8.87 12.19 -15.00
C ASP A 264 10.14 11.86 -15.80
N GLY A 265 10.24 10.64 -16.30
CA GLY A 265 11.32 10.16 -17.12
C GLY A 265 11.43 10.98 -18.39
N THR A 266 12.49 11.77 -18.44
CA THR A 266 13.25 12.34 -19.56
C THR A 266 12.48 12.65 -20.82
#